data_e92afc6fb4ed3573ea89311cd1380f9a
#
_entry.id   e92afc6fb4ed3573ea89311cd1380f9a
#
_cell.length_a   1.000
_cell.length_b   1.000
_cell.length_c   1.000
_cell.angle_alpha   90.00
_cell.angle_beta   90.00
_cell.angle_gamma   90.00
#
_symmetry.space_group_name_H-M   'P 1'
#
loop_
_entity.id
_entity.type
_entity.pdbx_description
1 polymer ?
#
loop_
_entity_poly.entity_id
_entity_poly.type
_entity_poly.pdbx_seq_one_letter_code
_entity_poly.pdbx_strand_id
1 'polypeptide(L)'
;IIRETQEDLPLVSRPFAAHAVEAQCSEDEVLATLEKFKEKKYMRRFAAVMNHRHAGYKANAMGVWAVPEEKREEIGSIMAGFSAVSHCYKRPTYEDWPYSVFTMIHGHNATECEETIAAIEAETGITEKCLLWSIKEYKKVRVRYFTPEWDAYIAKYEL
;
A
#
# COMPACT_ATOMS: atom_id res chain seq x y z
N ILE A 1 -18.35 -12.49 8.24
CA ILE A 1 -18.34 -11.70 6.99
C ILE A 1 -16.91 -11.23 6.68
N ILE A 2 -16.21 -10.46 7.56
CA ILE A 2 -14.85 -9.94 7.27
C ILE A 2 -13.89 -11.05 6.84
N ARG A 3 -13.86 -12.17 7.57
CA ARG A 3 -13.00 -13.33 7.26
C ARG A 3 -13.24 -13.83 5.84
N GLU A 4 -14.48 -13.92 5.42
CA GLU A 4 -14.88 -14.50 4.14
C GLU A 4 -14.75 -13.53 2.96
N THR A 5 -14.90 -12.22 3.19
CA THR A 5 -14.90 -11.22 2.12
C THR A 5 -13.56 -10.53 1.90
N GLN A 6 -12.48 -10.95 2.56
CA GLN A 6 -11.15 -10.36 2.39
C GLN A 6 -10.32 -11.00 1.27
N GLU A 7 -10.78 -12.09 0.69
CA GLU A 7 -10.18 -12.74 -0.47
C GLU A 7 -10.65 -12.12 -1.79
N ASP A 8 -10.07 -12.58 -2.90
CA ASP A 8 -10.51 -12.12 -4.22
C ASP A 8 -11.92 -12.62 -4.52
N LEU A 9 -12.77 -11.72 -4.99
CA LEU A 9 -14.13 -12.08 -5.38
C LEU A 9 -14.14 -12.90 -6.68
N PRO A 10 -14.97 -13.95 -6.77
CA PRO A 10 -15.15 -14.70 -8.00
C PRO A 10 -15.83 -13.82 -9.06
N LEU A 11 -15.40 -13.97 -10.34
CA LEU A 11 -15.97 -13.24 -11.47
C LEU A 11 -17.27 -13.91 -11.95
N VAL A 12 -18.31 -13.85 -11.15
CA VAL A 12 -19.66 -14.40 -11.41
C VAL A 12 -20.72 -13.34 -11.16
N SER A 13 -21.97 -13.61 -11.60
CA SER A 13 -23.10 -12.66 -11.46
C SER A 13 -23.49 -12.36 -10.01
N ARG A 14 -23.23 -13.29 -9.08
CA ARG A 14 -23.51 -13.13 -7.63
C ARG A 14 -22.23 -13.46 -6.82
N PRO A 15 -21.28 -12.55 -6.80
CA PRO A 15 -19.94 -12.81 -6.23
C PRO A 15 -19.95 -13.03 -4.72
N PHE A 16 -20.95 -12.54 -4.00
CA PHE A 16 -21.07 -12.68 -2.55
C PHE A 16 -21.90 -13.89 -2.11
N ALA A 17 -22.55 -14.63 -3.02
CA ALA A 17 -23.41 -15.74 -2.65
C ALA A 17 -22.65 -16.85 -1.90
N ALA A 18 -21.46 -17.24 -2.35
CA ALA A 18 -20.63 -18.24 -1.66
C ALA A 18 -20.18 -17.74 -0.29
N HIS A 19 -19.75 -16.49 -0.19
CA HIS A 19 -19.33 -15.87 1.08
C HIS A 19 -20.49 -15.78 2.10
N ALA A 20 -21.72 -15.57 1.63
CA ALA A 20 -22.90 -15.57 2.48
C ALA A 20 -23.18 -16.95 3.10
N VAL A 21 -23.01 -18.02 2.32
CA VAL A 21 -23.15 -19.39 2.82
C VAL A 21 -22.13 -19.70 3.90
N GLU A 22 -20.84 -19.40 3.67
CA GLU A 22 -19.76 -19.60 4.65
C GLU A 22 -19.95 -18.75 5.92
N ALA A 23 -20.46 -17.52 5.76
CA ALA A 23 -20.77 -16.63 6.86
C ALA A 23 -22.11 -16.94 7.56
N GLN A 24 -22.83 -17.95 7.13
CA GLN A 24 -24.15 -18.39 7.64
C GLN A 24 -25.18 -17.24 7.68
N CYS A 25 -25.24 -16.45 6.61
CA CYS A 25 -26.17 -15.34 6.44
C CYS A 25 -26.64 -15.22 4.99
N SER A 26 -27.55 -14.30 4.71
CA SER A 26 -28.00 -14.01 3.35
C SER A 26 -27.00 -13.11 2.61
N GLU A 27 -27.02 -13.13 1.28
CA GLU A 27 -26.22 -12.23 0.46
C GLU A 27 -26.55 -10.76 0.71
N ASP A 28 -27.84 -10.45 0.96
CA ASP A 28 -28.29 -9.09 1.31
C ASP A 28 -27.68 -8.62 2.63
N GLU A 29 -27.55 -9.50 3.63
CA GLU A 29 -26.88 -9.18 4.90
C GLU A 29 -25.37 -8.95 4.70
N VAL A 30 -24.71 -9.70 3.81
CA VAL A 30 -23.30 -9.43 3.44
C VAL A 30 -23.19 -8.04 2.83
N LEU A 31 -24.01 -7.72 1.84
CA LEU A 31 -23.99 -6.42 1.15
C LEU A 31 -24.28 -5.26 2.12
N ALA A 32 -25.33 -5.38 2.94
CA ALA A 32 -25.65 -4.37 3.94
C ALA A 32 -24.52 -4.16 4.98
N THR A 33 -23.80 -5.23 5.33
CA THR A 33 -22.65 -5.14 6.23
C THR A 33 -21.45 -4.44 5.58
N LEU A 34 -21.17 -4.73 4.32
CA LEU A 34 -20.11 -4.06 3.56
C LEU A 34 -20.39 -2.57 3.37
N GLU A 35 -21.66 -2.19 3.10
CA GLU A 35 -22.08 -0.78 3.06
C GLU A 35 -21.81 -0.07 4.40
N LYS A 36 -22.21 -0.69 5.53
CA LYS A 36 -21.92 -0.15 6.87
C LYS A 36 -20.43 0.00 7.12
N PHE A 37 -19.59 -0.93 6.65
CA PHE A 37 -18.14 -0.82 6.79
C PHE A 37 -17.57 0.33 5.99
N LYS A 38 -18.12 0.60 4.81
CA LYS A 38 -17.77 1.74 3.98
C LYS A 38 -18.17 3.06 4.64
N GLU A 39 -19.40 3.18 5.12
CA GLU A 39 -19.91 4.35 5.84
C GLU A 39 -19.08 4.67 7.09
N LYS A 40 -18.75 3.64 7.89
CA LYS A 40 -17.93 3.75 9.11
C LYS A 40 -16.44 3.89 8.82
N LYS A 41 -16.01 3.90 7.55
CA LYS A 41 -14.59 3.97 7.12
C LYS A 41 -13.73 2.81 7.62
N TYR A 42 -14.32 1.68 8.01
CA TYR A 42 -13.60 0.43 8.28
C TYR A 42 -13.03 -0.15 6.98
N MET A 43 -13.79 -0.04 5.89
CA MET A 43 -13.35 -0.33 4.54
C MET A 43 -13.09 0.98 3.81
N ARG A 44 -11.81 1.30 3.55
CA ARG A 44 -11.42 2.57 2.92
C ARG A 44 -11.83 2.66 1.45
N ARG A 45 -11.76 1.54 0.75
CA ARG A 45 -12.17 1.43 -0.66
C ARG A 45 -12.51 -0.02 -0.99
N PHE A 46 -13.38 -0.17 -1.96
CA PHE A 46 -13.65 -1.41 -2.66
C PHE A 46 -13.25 -1.22 -4.11
N ALA A 47 -12.21 -1.90 -4.58
CA ALA A 47 -11.67 -1.71 -5.92
C ALA A 47 -10.83 -2.92 -6.33
N ALA A 48 -10.72 -3.15 -7.63
CA ALA A 48 -9.74 -4.07 -8.17
C ALA A 48 -8.32 -3.59 -7.88
N VAL A 49 -7.48 -4.48 -7.39
CA VAL A 49 -6.06 -4.23 -7.17
C VAL A 49 -5.25 -4.97 -8.22
N MET A 50 -4.66 -4.23 -9.14
CA MET A 50 -3.81 -4.82 -10.17
C MET A 50 -2.39 -5.01 -9.66
N ASN A 51 -1.76 -6.12 -10.07
CA ASN A 51 -0.32 -6.29 -9.88
C ASN A 51 0.42 -5.35 -10.86
N HIS A 52 1.16 -4.38 -10.33
CA HIS A 52 1.86 -3.37 -11.12
C HIS A 52 2.81 -3.98 -12.16
N ARG A 53 3.44 -5.13 -11.88
CA ARG A 53 4.32 -5.82 -12.85
C ARG A 53 3.53 -6.37 -14.04
N HIS A 54 2.31 -6.88 -13.82
CA HIS A 54 1.41 -7.30 -14.90
C HIS A 54 0.82 -6.12 -15.67
N ALA A 55 0.73 -4.94 -15.04
CA ALA A 55 0.35 -3.69 -15.69
C ALA A 55 1.51 -3.00 -16.43
N GLY A 56 2.68 -3.65 -16.54
CA GLY A 56 3.83 -3.15 -17.31
C GLY A 56 4.88 -2.39 -16.49
N TYR A 57 4.62 -2.04 -15.24
CA TYR A 57 5.56 -1.35 -14.36
C TYR A 57 6.59 -2.34 -13.79
N LYS A 58 7.72 -2.46 -14.47
CA LYS A 58 8.77 -3.45 -14.15
C LYS A 58 9.85 -2.91 -13.21
N ALA A 59 10.03 -1.59 -13.17
CA ALA A 59 11.00 -0.91 -12.32
C ALA A 59 10.32 -0.34 -11.06
N ASN A 60 10.93 -0.61 -9.91
CA ASN A 60 10.54 -0.05 -8.63
C ASN A 60 11.78 0.50 -7.94
N ALA A 61 11.77 1.78 -7.65
CA ALA A 61 12.80 2.45 -6.89
C ALA A 61 12.21 3.10 -5.64
N MET A 62 12.86 2.92 -4.50
CA MET A 62 12.58 3.71 -3.33
C MET A 62 13.59 4.85 -3.28
N GLY A 63 13.13 6.05 -3.55
CA GLY A 63 13.90 7.28 -3.31
C GLY A 63 13.86 7.59 -1.81
N VAL A 64 15.03 7.74 -1.19
CA VAL A 64 15.16 8.15 0.21
C VAL A 64 15.88 9.50 0.25
N TRP A 65 15.33 10.46 1.00
CA TRP A 65 15.68 11.87 0.92
C TRP A 65 16.01 12.43 2.29
N ALA A 66 17.15 13.12 2.42
CA ALA A 66 17.54 13.84 3.61
C ALA A 66 16.87 15.24 3.60
N VAL A 67 15.64 15.30 4.08
CA VAL A 67 14.85 16.53 4.13
C VAL A 67 15.00 17.17 5.51
N PRO A 68 15.37 18.47 5.60
CA PRO A 68 15.41 19.22 6.86
C PRO A 68 14.06 19.14 7.59
N GLU A 69 14.11 19.09 8.92
CA GLU A 69 12.93 18.81 9.74
C GLU A 69 11.78 19.80 9.50
N GLU A 70 12.11 21.06 9.41
CA GLU A 70 11.18 22.17 9.21
C GLU A 70 10.51 22.17 7.83
N LYS A 71 11.08 21.44 6.85
CA LYS A 71 10.56 21.36 5.48
C LYS A 71 9.86 20.02 5.15
N ARG A 72 9.86 19.07 6.08
CA ARG A 72 9.39 17.68 5.78
C ARG A 72 7.95 17.60 5.33
N GLU A 73 7.06 18.40 5.91
CA GLU A 73 5.63 18.38 5.56
C GLU A 73 5.38 18.99 4.17
N GLU A 74 6.01 20.11 3.88
CA GLU A 74 5.93 20.78 2.59
C GLU A 74 6.52 19.91 1.48
N ILE A 75 7.77 19.51 1.63
CA ILE A 75 8.50 18.69 0.65
C ILE A 75 7.83 17.33 0.47
N GLY A 76 7.40 16.69 1.55
CA GLY A 76 6.67 15.42 1.48
C GLY A 76 5.36 15.53 0.69
N SER A 77 4.65 16.65 0.82
CA SER A 77 3.42 16.93 0.05
C SER A 77 3.72 17.14 -1.44
N ILE A 78 4.78 17.87 -1.77
CA ILE A 78 5.23 18.03 -3.16
C ILE A 78 5.59 16.67 -3.76
N MET A 79 6.43 15.89 -3.07
CA MET A 79 6.83 14.55 -3.54
C MET A 79 5.65 13.60 -3.73
N ALA A 80 4.65 13.66 -2.85
CA ALA A 80 3.45 12.85 -2.95
C ALA A 80 2.54 13.24 -4.13
N GLY A 81 2.70 14.44 -4.69
CA GLY A 81 1.96 14.93 -5.86
C GLY A 81 2.41 14.32 -7.19
N PHE A 82 3.59 13.73 -7.26
CA PHE A 82 4.09 13.09 -8.48
C PHE A 82 3.31 11.80 -8.80
N SER A 83 2.77 11.70 -10.00
CA SER A 83 1.95 10.55 -10.41
C SER A 83 2.67 9.21 -10.39
N ALA A 84 3.99 9.20 -10.58
CA ALA A 84 4.83 8.01 -10.50
C ALA A 84 5.13 7.58 -9.05
N VAL A 85 4.83 8.44 -8.05
CA VAL A 85 5.01 8.16 -6.63
C VAL A 85 3.73 7.54 -6.07
N SER A 86 3.79 6.25 -5.75
CA SER A 86 2.63 5.52 -5.19
C SER A 86 2.49 5.67 -3.67
N HIS A 87 3.61 5.89 -2.98
CA HIS A 87 3.67 6.04 -1.53
C HIS A 87 4.75 7.05 -1.18
N CYS A 88 4.43 7.92 -0.23
CA CYS A 88 5.38 8.86 0.36
C CYS A 88 5.25 8.79 1.89
N TYR A 89 6.36 8.53 2.59
CA TYR A 89 6.36 8.33 4.03
C TYR A 89 7.46 9.16 4.71
N LYS A 90 7.12 9.72 5.87
CA LYS A 90 8.07 10.26 6.83
C LYS A 90 8.53 9.15 7.77
N ARG A 91 9.84 9.08 8.04
CA ARG A 91 10.43 8.11 8.96
C ARG A 91 11.43 8.79 9.89
N PRO A 92 11.72 8.21 11.07
CA PRO A 92 12.78 8.71 11.95
C PRO A 92 14.13 8.60 11.26
N THR A 93 15.02 9.53 11.62
CA THR A 93 16.42 9.57 11.19
C THR A 93 17.31 9.00 12.30
N TYR A 94 18.52 8.55 11.92
CA TYR A 94 19.54 8.03 12.81
C TYR A 94 20.89 8.66 12.44
N GLU A 95 21.90 8.55 13.30
CA GLU A 95 23.22 9.17 13.12
C GLU A 95 23.88 8.76 11.80
N ASP A 96 23.73 7.49 11.42
CA ASP A 96 24.26 6.90 10.19
C ASP A 96 23.22 6.83 9.05
N TRP A 97 21.99 7.35 9.26
CA TRP A 97 20.88 7.30 8.31
C TRP A 97 20.05 8.59 8.32
N PRO A 98 20.47 9.64 7.58
CA PRO A 98 19.84 10.95 7.63
C PRO A 98 18.53 11.07 6.85
N TYR A 99 18.14 10.05 6.10
CA TYR A 99 16.99 10.09 5.22
C TYR A 99 15.67 10.03 5.99
N SER A 100 14.87 11.08 5.85
CA SER A 100 13.62 11.27 6.60
C SER A 100 12.35 11.11 5.77
N VAL A 101 12.42 11.27 4.43
CA VAL A 101 11.30 11.11 3.51
C VAL A 101 11.60 9.99 2.52
N PHE A 102 10.61 9.14 2.27
CA PHE A 102 10.72 7.94 1.45
C PHE A 102 9.62 7.95 0.40
N THR A 103 9.99 7.85 -0.88
CA THR A 103 9.07 7.81 -2.02
C THR A 103 9.20 6.48 -2.75
N MET A 104 8.10 5.75 -2.90
CA MET A 104 8.07 4.55 -3.74
C MET A 104 7.66 4.95 -5.15
N ILE A 105 8.58 4.80 -6.08
CA ILE A 105 8.44 5.19 -7.49
C ILE A 105 8.31 3.95 -8.36
N HIS A 106 7.36 4.00 -9.29
CA HIS A 106 7.12 2.94 -10.26
C HIS A 106 7.33 3.47 -11.67
N GLY A 107 8.08 2.73 -12.48
CA GLY A 107 8.32 3.02 -13.89
C GLY A 107 8.26 1.74 -14.74
N HIS A 108 8.11 1.90 -16.05
CA HIS A 108 8.20 0.78 -16.98
C HIS A 108 9.65 0.28 -17.08
N ASN A 109 10.61 1.15 -16.84
CA ASN A 109 12.04 0.88 -16.84
C ASN A 109 12.76 1.75 -15.79
N ALA A 110 14.06 1.52 -15.60
CA ALA A 110 14.88 2.26 -14.64
C ALA A 110 14.96 3.76 -14.97
N THR A 111 15.07 4.10 -16.27
CA THR A 111 15.21 5.48 -16.74
C THR A 111 14.00 6.34 -16.30
N GLU A 112 12.78 5.84 -16.43
CA GLU A 112 11.58 6.56 -15.96
C GLU A 112 11.60 6.83 -14.46
N CYS A 113 12.13 5.90 -13.65
CA CYS A 113 12.30 6.14 -12.22
C CYS A 113 13.37 7.22 -11.96
N GLU A 114 14.49 7.19 -12.70
CA GLU A 114 15.56 8.19 -12.58
C GLU A 114 15.10 9.58 -13.02
N GLU A 115 14.31 9.68 -14.09
CA GLU A 115 13.69 10.92 -14.56
C GLU A 115 12.73 11.49 -13.50
N THR A 116 11.93 10.64 -12.87
CA THR A 116 11.05 11.05 -11.75
C THR A 116 11.85 11.58 -10.57
N ILE A 117 12.95 10.92 -10.20
CA ILE A 117 13.86 11.38 -9.14
C ILE A 117 14.47 12.74 -9.50
N ALA A 118 14.93 12.92 -10.73
CA ALA A 118 15.48 14.19 -11.20
C ALA A 118 14.43 15.34 -11.18
N ALA A 119 13.20 15.02 -11.56
CA ALA A 119 12.10 15.99 -11.49
C ALA A 119 11.76 16.38 -10.04
N ILE A 120 11.73 15.42 -9.12
CA ILE A 120 11.54 15.68 -7.68
C ILE A 120 12.69 16.57 -7.15
N GLU A 121 13.93 16.25 -7.48
CA GLU A 121 15.10 17.05 -7.09
C GLU A 121 15.00 18.50 -7.62
N ALA A 122 14.63 18.67 -8.88
CA ALA A 122 14.49 19.98 -9.49
C ALA A 122 13.38 20.82 -8.83
N GLU A 123 12.27 20.21 -8.45
CA GLU A 123 11.13 20.92 -7.84
C GLU A 123 11.34 21.21 -6.35
N THR A 124 11.99 20.29 -5.62
CA THR A 124 12.16 20.41 -4.16
C THR A 124 13.50 21.03 -3.74
N GLY A 125 14.50 21.01 -4.61
CA GLY A 125 15.88 21.41 -4.30
C GLY A 125 16.61 20.43 -3.36
N ILE A 126 16.03 19.28 -3.04
CA ILE A 126 16.65 18.27 -2.17
C ILE A 126 17.58 17.40 -3.00
N THR A 127 18.88 17.56 -2.82
CA THR A 127 19.92 16.84 -3.60
C THR A 127 20.50 15.63 -2.84
N GLU A 128 20.48 15.67 -1.50
CA GLU A 128 20.96 14.56 -0.68
C GLU A 128 19.93 13.43 -0.66
N LYS A 129 20.19 12.40 -1.45
CA LYS A 129 19.31 11.26 -1.66
C LYS A 129 20.06 9.98 -1.95
N CYS A 130 19.37 8.85 -1.80
CA CYS A 130 19.81 7.55 -2.26
C CYS A 130 18.66 6.81 -2.96
N LEU A 131 18.97 6.00 -3.97
CA LEU A 131 18.02 5.14 -4.65
C LEU A 131 18.24 3.69 -4.24
N LEU A 132 17.17 3.08 -3.72
CA LEU A 132 17.15 1.67 -3.36
C LEU A 132 16.29 0.92 -4.38
N TRP A 133 16.92 0.08 -5.18
CA TRP A 133 16.24 -0.70 -6.21
C TRP A 133 15.69 -2.01 -5.66
N SER A 134 14.45 -2.35 -6.02
CA SER A 134 13.86 -3.65 -5.71
C SER A 134 14.44 -4.72 -6.65
N ILE A 135 15.38 -5.50 -6.16
CA ILE A 135 16.03 -6.57 -6.93
C ILE A 135 15.19 -7.86 -6.90
N LYS A 136 14.67 -8.23 -5.72
CA LYS A 136 13.93 -9.47 -5.51
C LYS A 136 12.84 -9.28 -4.46
N GLU A 137 11.63 -9.70 -4.78
CA GLU A 137 10.51 -9.76 -3.87
C GLU A 137 10.39 -11.19 -3.33
N TYR A 138 10.63 -11.36 -2.04
CA TYR A 138 10.55 -12.67 -1.39
C TYR A 138 9.14 -13.03 -0.95
N LYS A 139 8.33 -12.02 -0.57
CA LYS A 139 6.96 -12.20 -0.12
C LYS A 139 6.16 -10.91 -0.32
N LYS A 140 4.98 -11.04 -0.92
CA LYS A 140 3.98 -9.97 -1.01
C LYS A 140 2.61 -10.56 -0.79
N VAL A 141 2.10 -10.42 0.43
CA VAL A 141 0.79 -10.92 0.83
C VAL A 141 0.01 -9.81 1.50
N ARG A 142 -1.31 -9.86 1.38
CA ARG A 142 -2.20 -8.98 2.15
C ARG A 142 -2.21 -9.40 3.61
N VAL A 143 -2.37 -8.42 4.50
CA VAL A 143 -2.74 -8.71 5.89
C VAL A 143 -4.15 -9.25 5.90
N ARG A 144 -4.36 -10.39 6.56
CA ARG A 144 -5.67 -11.00 6.76
C ARG A 144 -6.10 -10.82 8.21
N TYR A 145 -7.37 -10.53 8.40
CA TYR A 145 -7.97 -10.32 9.71
C TYR A 145 -8.79 -11.53 10.14
N PHE A 146 -8.87 -11.78 11.44
CA PHE A 146 -9.70 -12.85 12.04
C PHE A 146 -9.42 -14.23 11.43
N THR A 147 -8.15 -14.56 11.18
CA THR A 147 -7.74 -15.87 10.68
C THR A 147 -7.66 -16.91 11.82
N PRO A 148 -7.78 -18.21 11.52
CA PRO A 148 -7.58 -19.25 12.54
C PRO A 148 -6.21 -19.17 13.22
N GLU A 149 -5.17 -18.78 12.48
CA GLU A 149 -3.82 -18.58 13.04
C GLU A 149 -3.80 -17.42 14.05
N TRP A 150 -4.57 -16.38 13.80
CA TRP A 150 -4.75 -15.25 14.73
C TRP A 150 -5.50 -15.70 15.98
N ASP A 151 -6.59 -16.47 15.83
CA ASP A 151 -7.35 -17.03 16.94
C ASP A 151 -6.45 -17.92 17.82
N ALA A 152 -5.61 -18.76 17.19
CA ALA A 152 -4.63 -19.60 17.91
C ALA A 152 -3.55 -18.77 18.62
N TYR A 153 -3.10 -17.66 18.00
CA TYR A 153 -2.13 -16.74 18.61
C TYR A 153 -2.71 -16.05 19.85
N ILE A 154 -3.94 -15.52 19.76
CA ILE A 154 -4.64 -14.89 20.89
C ILE A 154 -4.79 -15.88 22.04
N ALA A 155 -5.26 -17.11 21.75
CA ALA A 155 -5.43 -18.15 22.76
C ALA A 155 -4.12 -18.56 23.43
N LYS A 156 -3.01 -18.58 22.67
CA LYS A 156 -1.68 -18.95 23.20
C LYS A 156 -1.10 -17.89 24.14
N TYR A 157 -1.37 -16.62 23.90
CA TYR A 157 -0.75 -15.52 24.65
C TYR A 157 -1.73 -14.81 25.58
N GLU A 158 -2.97 -15.33 25.73
CA GLU A 158 -4.02 -14.79 26.62
C GLU A 158 -4.31 -13.28 26.40
N LEU A 159 -4.34 -12.85 25.12
CA LEU A 159 -4.55 -11.44 24.70
C LEU A 159 -6.03 -11.12 24.50
#